data_76cca3a9801fd90fd276e6f76a752d49
#
_entry.id   76cca3a9801fd90fd276e6f76a752d49
#
_cell.length_a   1.000
_cell.length_b   1.000
_cell.length_c   1.000
_cell.angle_alpha   90.00
_cell.angle_beta   90.00
_cell.angle_gamma   90.00
#
_symmetry.space_group_name_H-M   'P 1'
#
loop_
_entity.id
_entity.type
_entity.pdbx_description
1 polymer ?
#
loop_
_entity_poly.entity_id
_entity_poly.type
_entity_poly.pdbx_seq_one_letter_code
_entity_poly.pdbx_strand_id
1 'polypeptide(L)'
;MASADWGNLIGAGVVLLAGAVVTWDLVRLARHRHAITGLGNLPGGGYAWEASGPSEVARQWANLLTLGGMMVLPWPLAQGSGTSIGWVVAFDVLLMCLGIGMVLPKRYAVTRTHLFVDGHEVPWSRLRLAKRQPSNRLMLHRHGWGPLAPLPLGGNPLDLARARVRIEAVKEGTWWSHDEES
;
A
#
# COMPACT_ATOMS: atom_id res chain seq x y z
N MET A 1 -26.52 -8.24 -35.10
CA MET A 1 -25.57 -7.10 -35.04
C MET A 1 -25.53 -6.40 -33.68
N ALA A 2 -26.62 -6.36 -32.91
CA ALA A 2 -26.64 -5.68 -31.60
C ALA A 2 -25.80 -6.32 -30.50
N SER A 3 -25.50 -7.63 -30.50
CA SER A 3 -24.77 -8.32 -29.46
C SER A 3 -23.26 -8.02 -29.43
N ALA A 4 -22.67 -7.72 -30.60
CA ALA A 4 -21.24 -7.39 -30.69
C ALA A 4 -20.91 -6.01 -30.08
N ASP A 5 -21.86 -5.09 -30.12
CA ASP A 5 -21.69 -3.73 -29.57
C ASP A 5 -21.71 -3.73 -28.04
N TRP A 6 -22.53 -4.58 -27.41
CA TRP A 6 -22.60 -4.67 -25.96
C TRP A 6 -21.30 -5.24 -25.34
N GLY A 7 -20.68 -6.24 -25.97
CA GLY A 7 -19.40 -6.80 -25.52
C GLY A 7 -18.30 -5.72 -25.50
N ASN A 8 -18.23 -4.92 -26.54
CA ASN A 8 -17.25 -3.84 -26.63
C ASN A 8 -17.53 -2.70 -25.65
N LEU A 9 -18.80 -2.34 -25.44
CA LEU A 9 -19.19 -1.32 -24.45
C LEU A 9 -18.83 -1.76 -23.03
N ILE A 10 -19.10 -3.01 -22.67
CA ILE A 10 -18.72 -3.57 -21.35
C ILE A 10 -17.20 -3.59 -21.22
N GLY A 11 -16.47 -4.07 -22.24
CA GLY A 11 -15.01 -4.09 -22.26
C GLY A 11 -14.40 -2.69 -22.04
N ALA A 12 -14.92 -1.70 -22.77
CA ALA A 12 -14.50 -0.31 -22.61
C ALA A 12 -14.79 0.22 -21.21
N GLY A 13 -15.98 -0.05 -20.65
CA GLY A 13 -16.34 0.36 -19.30
C GLY A 13 -15.43 -0.24 -18.22
N VAL A 14 -15.11 -1.53 -18.34
CA VAL A 14 -14.20 -2.22 -17.41
C VAL A 14 -12.79 -1.63 -17.50
N VAL A 15 -12.27 -1.40 -18.70
CA VAL A 15 -10.92 -0.83 -18.89
C VAL A 15 -10.86 0.61 -18.36
N LEU A 16 -11.89 1.42 -18.58
CA LEU A 16 -11.94 2.78 -18.04
C LEU A 16 -11.95 2.78 -16.50
N LEU A 17 -12.75 1.91 -15.89
CA LEU A 17 -12.81 1.78 -14.43
C LEU A 17 -11.46 1.30 -13.86
N ALA A 18 -10.88 0.26 -14.43
CA ALA A 18 -9.57 -0.23 -14.05
C ALA A 18 -8.48 0.85 -14.23
N GLY A 19 -8.52 1.58 -15.34
CA GLY A 19 -7.61 2.70 -15.60
C GLY A 19 -7.71 3.80 -14.57
N ALA A 20 -8.92 4.16 -14.14
CA ALA A 20 -9.13 5.14 -13.07
C ALA A 20 -8.53 4.67 -11.74
N VAL A 21 -8.73 3.40 -11.36
CA VAL A 21 -8.16 2.81 -10.15
C VAL A 21 -6.64 2.80 -10.20
N VAL A 22 -6.04 2.33 -11.31
CA VAL A 22 -4.59 2.27 -11.48
C VAL A 22 -3.99 3.68 -11.45
N THR A 23 -4.60 4.64 -12.13
CA THR A 23 -4.14 6.03 -12.12
C THR A 23 -4.18 6.62 -10.72
N TRP A 24 -5.25 6.38 -9.98
CA TRP A 24 -5.38 6.80 -8.59
C TRP A 24 -4.27 6.22 -7.71
N ASP A 25 -4.00 4.92 -7.84
CA ASP A 25 -2.94 4.24 -7.09
C ASP A 25 -1.54 4.77 -7.43
N LEU A 26 -1.25 5.01 -8.72
CA LEU A 26 0.03 5.57 -9.16
C LEU A 26 0.23 7.00 -8.66
N VAL A 27 -0.79 7.85 -8.74
CA VAL A 27 -0.73 9.22 -8.19
C VAL A 27 -0.51 9.19 -6.68
N ARG A 28 -1.21 8.31 -5.98
CA ARG A 28 -1.04 8.09 -4.55
C ARG A 28 0.39 7.64 -4.22
N LEU A 29 0.92 6.67 -4.94
CA LEU A 29 2.28 6.17 -4.77
C LEU A 29 3.34 7.25 -5.04
N ALA A 30 3.15 8.06 -6.09
CA ALA A 30 4.03 9.18 -6.39
C ALA A 30 4.03 10.22 -5.28
N ARG A 31 2.86 10.64 -4.81
CA ARG A 31 2.73 11.58 -3.67
C ARG A 31 3.43 11.05 -2.41
N HIS A 32 3.31 9.77 -2.16
CA HIS A 32 3.93 9.11 -1.01
C HIS A 32 5.46 9.18 -1.04
N ARG A 33 6.06 8.94 -2.20
CA ARG A 33 7.51 9.01 -2.37
C ARG A 33 8.04 10.42 -2.22
N HIS A 34 7.26 11.43 -2.60
CA HIS A 34 7.61 12.84 -2.42
C HIS A 34 7.47 13.32 -0.97
N ALA A 35 6.52 12.78 -0.21
CA ALA A 35 6.31 13.17 1.19
C ALA A 35 7.44 12.66 2.11
N ILE A 36 8.06 11.51 1.79
CA ILE A 36 9.15 10.92 2.56
C ILE A 36 10.41 10.91 1.69
N THR A 37 11.13 12.04 1.67
CA THR A 37 12.32 12.22 0.82
C THR A 37 13.59 11.61 1.40
N GLY A 38 13.67 11.43 2.73
CA GLY A 38 14.84 10.87 3.43
C GLY A 38 14.50 9.56 4.14
N LEU A 39 15.46 8.62 4.17
CA LEU A 39 15.40 7.41 5.00
C LEU A 39 16.35 7.59 6.19
N GLY A 40 16.03 6.97 7.32
CA GLY A 40 16.79 7.07 8.55
C GLY A 40 16.21 8.10 9.53
N ASN A 41 17.08 8.77 10.29
CA ASN A 41 16.65 9.79 11.23
C ASN A 41 16.18 11.04 10.50
N LEU A 42 15.00 11.51 10.87
CA LEU A 42 14.42 12.75 10.34
C LEU A 42 14.67 13.92 11.28
N PRO A 43 14.74 15.16 10.77
CA PRO A 43 14.76 16.34 11.61
C PRO A 43 13.60 16.32 12.61
N GLY A 44 13.86 16.70 13.87
CA GLY A 44 12.86 16.61 14.95
C GLY A 44 12.68 15.23 15.58
N GLY A 45 13.67 14.32 15.43
CA GLY A 45 13.72 13.01 16.09
C GLY A 45 12.86 11.92 15.43
N GLY A 46 12.28 12.19 14.27
CA GLY A 46 11.52 11.21 13.50
C GLY A 46 12.40 10.10 12.92
N TYR A 47 11.77 9.03 12.46
CA TYR A 47 12.45 7.91 11.80
C TYR A 47 11.66 7.42 10.59
N ALA A 48 12.33 7.37 9.43
CA ALA A 48 11.77 6.87 8.19
C ALA A 48 12.50 5.61 7.71
N TRP A 49 11.75 4.63 7.23
CA TRP A 49 12.33 3.38 6.69
C TRP A 49 11.52 2.87 5.50
N GLU A 50 12.11 1.95 4.79
CA GLU A 50 11.49 1.31 3.64
C GLU A 50 11.31 -0.19 3.90
N ALA A 51 10.14 -0.73 3.57
CA ALA A 51 9.92 -2.17 3.64
C ALA A 51 10.70 -2.87 2.51
N SER A 52 11.25 -4.04 2.78
CA SER A 52 11.92 -4.83 1.75
C SER A 52 10.92 -5.42 0.75
N GLY A 53 11.24 -5.38 -0.56
CA GLY A 53 10.39 -5.94 -1.62
C GLY A 53 9.97 -7.39 -1.38
N PRO A 54 10.85 -8.34 -1.01
CA PRO A 54 10.49 -9.72 -0.73
C PRO A 54 9.46 -9.88 0.40
N SER A 55 9.53 -9.05 1.44
CA SER A 55 8.55 -9.07 2.54
C SER A 55 7.18 -8.58 2.12
N GLU A 56 7.12 -7.64 1.17
CA GLU A 56 5.86 -7.15 0.60
C GLU A 56 5.21 -8.20 -0.31
N VAL A 57 5.97 -8.88 -1.16
CA VAL A 57 5.49 -10.01 -1.97
C VAL A 57 4.91 -11.11 -1.08
N ALA A 58 5.66 -11.54 -0.06
CA ALA A 58 5.20 -12.54 0.88
C ALA A 58 3.94 -12.11 1.66
N ARG A 59 3.76 -10.81 1.89
CA ARG A 59 2.55 -10.27 2.53
C ARG A 59 1.34 -10.26 1.60
N GLN A 60 1.57 -10.05 0.31
CA GLN A 60 0.50 -9.84 -0.66
C GLN A 60 0.31 -11.02 -1.63
N TRP A 61 0.90 -12.17 -1.34
CA TRP A 61 0.85 -13.33 -2.24
C TRP A 61 -0.58 -13.71 -2.66
N ALA A 62 -1.55 -13.65 -1.74
CA ALA A 62 -2.94 -13.95 -2.03
C ALA A 62 -3.57 -12.93 -3.00
N ASN A 63 -3.26 -11.64 -2.83
CA ASN A 63 -3.70 -10.59 -3.74
C ASN A 63 -3.06 -10.74 -5.12
N LEU A 64 -1.77 -11.11 -5.18
CA LEU A 64 -1.07 -11.36 -6.43
C LEU A 64 -1.63 -12.59 -7.15
N LEU A 65 -1.99 -13.65 -6.41
CA LEU A 65 -2.65 -14.83 -6.99
C LEU A 65 -4.03 -14.46 -7.55
N THR A 66 -4.83 -13.69 -6.82
CA THR A 66 -6.13 -13.21 -7.29
C THR A 66 -5.97 -12.35 -8.54
N LEU A 67 -4.96 -11.47 -8.57
CA LEU A 67 -4.65 -10.64 -9.72
C LEU A 67 -4.31 -11.50 -10.94
N GLY A 68 -3.46 -12.52 -10.77
CA GLY A 68 -3.14 -13.49 -11.82
C GLY A 68 -4.39 -14.22 -12.34
N GLY A 69 -5.29 -14.63 -11.45
CA GLY A 69 -6.59 -15.20 -11.84
C GLY A 69 -7.44 -14.23 -12.66
N MET A 70 -7.48 -12.95 -12.26
CA MET A 70 -8.19 -11.90 -12.98
C MET A 70 -7.62 -11.64 -14.38
N MET A 71 -6.32 -11.86 -14.60
CA MET A 71 -5.70 -11.75 -15.93
C MET A 71 -6.07 -12.93 -16.85
N VAL A 72 -6.28 -14.12 -16.30
CA VAL A 72 -6.60 -15.30 -17.11
C VAL A 72 -8.08 -15.36 -17.50
N LEU A 73 -8.99 -15.00 -16.59
CA LEU A 73 -10.44 -15.13 -16.77
C LEU A 73 -11.03 -14.39 -17.98
N PRO A 74 -10.60 -13.17 -18.34
CA PRO A 74 -11.18 -12.45 -19.49
C PRO A 74 -10.97 -13.12 -20.84
N TRP A 75 -9.91 -13.93 -21.00
CA TRP A 75 -9.57 -14.54 -22.29
C TRP A 75 -10.65 -15.51 -22.83
N PRO A 76 -11.09 -16.54 -22.07
CA PRO A 76 -12.17 -17.38 -22.53
C PRO A 76 -13.51 -16.64 -22.63
N LEU A 77 -13.75 -15.65 -21.74
CA LEU A 77 -14.98 -14.87 -21.79
C LEU A 77 -15.08 -13.99 -23.05
N ALA A 78 -13.97 -13.40 -23.50
CA ALA A 78 -13.93 -12.60 -24.70
C ALA A 78 -14.24 -13.43 -25.95
N GLN A 79 -13.75 -14.66 -26.02
CA GLN A 79 -14.03 -15.58 -27.12
C GLN A 79 -15.54 -15.91 -27.21
N GLY A 80 -16.19 -16.12 -26.07
CA GLY A 80 -17.65 -16.43 -26.02
C GLY A 80 -18.56 -15.23 -26.25
N SER A 81 -18.14 -14.02 -25.90
CA SER A 81 -18.93 -12.79 -25.96
C SER A 81 -18.75 -11.96 -27.23
N GLY A 82 -17.75 -12.29 -28.08
CA GLY A 82 -17.37 -11.47 -29.23
C GLY A 82 -16.72 -10.14 -28.86
N THR A 83 -16.24 -10.01 -27.61
CA THR A 83 -15.50 -8.82 -27.16
C THR A 83 -14.14 -8.78 -27.84
N SER A 84 -13.72 -7.60 -28.29
CA SER A 84 -12.41 -7.43 -28.93
C SER A 84 -11.26 -7.80 -27.95
N ILE A 85 -10.33 -8.61 -28.42
CA ILE A 85 -9.12 -9.00 -27.67
C ILE A 85 -8.31 -7.77 -27.22
N GLY A 86 -8.40 -6.67 -27.95
CA GLY A 86 -7.75 -5.42 -27.58
C GLY A 86 -8.16 -4.91 -26.17
N TRP A 87 -9.40 -5.09 -25.78
CA TRP A 87 -9.86 -4.74 -24.42
C TRP A 87 -9.28 -5.64 -23.35
N VAL A 88 -9.13 -6.94 -23.65
CA VAL A 88 -8.52 -7.90 -22.72
C VAL A 88 -7.06 -7.55 -22.48
N VAL A 89 -6.32 -7.30 -23.56
CA VAL A 89 -4.90 -6.90 -23.47
C VAL A 89 -4.75 -5.59 -22.70
N ALA A 90 -5.59 -4.59 -22.97
CA ALA A 90 -5.55 -3.33 -22.25
C ALA A 90 -5.84 -3.52 -20.75
N PHE A 91 -6.80 -4.36 -20.40
CA PHE A 91 -7.11 -4.72 -19.03
C PHE A 91 -5.94 -5.43 -18.34
N ASP A 92 -5.30 -6.40 -18.99
CA ASP A 92 -4.13 -7.12 -18.46
C ASP A 92 -2.94 -6.20 -18.20
N VAL A 93 -2.68 -5.25 -19.12
CA VAL A 93 -1.64 -4.23 -18.91
C VAL A 93 -1.93 -3.38 -17.67
N LEU A 94 -3.18 -2.97 -17.46
CA LEU A 94 -3.57 -2.23 -16.26
C LEU A 94 -3.40 -3.07 -14.99
N LEU A 95 -3.79 -4.34 -15.01
CA LEU A 95 -3.59 -5.25 -13.89
C LEU A 95 -2.11 -5.49 -13.60
N MET A 96 -1.29 -5.57 -14.64
CA MET A 96 0.17 -5.68 -14.47
C MET A 96 0.75 -4.43 -13.79
N CYS A 97 0.32 -3.22 -14.21
CA CYS A 97 0.71 -1.98 -13.55
C CYS A 97 0.29 -1.95 -12.06
N LEU A 98 -0.91 -2.42 -11.76
CA LEU A 98 -1.39 -2.56 -10.38
C LEU A 98 -0.53 -3.55 -9.57
N GLY A 99 -0.20 -4.70 -10.17
CA GLY A 99 0.68 -5.72 -9.56
C GLY A 99 2.07 -5.18 -9.24
N ILE A 100 2.67 -4.43 -10.17
CA ILE A 100 3.95 -3.76 -9.96
C ILE A 100 3.83 -2.79 -8.77
N GLY A 101 2.76 -1.98 -8.72
CA GLY A 101 2.51 -1.05 -7.60
C GLY A 101 2.39 -1.75 -6.24
N MET A 102 1.83 -2.98 -6.21
CA MET A 102 1.72 -3.77 -4.98
C MET A 102 3.07 -4.30 -4.47
N VAL A 103 4.00 -4.59 -5.38
CA VAL A 103 5.33 -5.17 -5.05
C VAL A 103 6.35 -4.08 -4.73
N LEU A 104 6.11 -2.85 -5.15
CA LEU A 104 7.01 -1.73 -4.87
C LEU A 104 7.19 -1.54 -3.35
N PRO A 105 8.44 -1.36 -2.89
CA PRO A 105 8.73 -1.13 -1.48
C PRO A 105 7.98 0.09 -0.95
N LYS A 106 7.33 -0.08 0.18
CA LYS A 106 6.57 0.97 0.85
C LYS A 106 7.43 1.70 1.84
N ARG A 107 7.30 3.02 1.90
CA ARG A 107 7.99 3.87 2.86
C ARG A 107 7.08 4.18 4.04
N TYR A 108 7.66 4.16 5.21
CA TYR A 108 7.01 4.50 6.47
C TYR A 108 7.81 5.58 7.18
N ALA A 109 7.12 6.45 7.89
CA ALA A 109 7.80 7.40 8.76
C ALA A 109 7.02 7.64 10.05
N VAL A 110 7.74 7.65 11.15
CA VAL A 110 7.26 8.02 12.48
C VAL A 110 7.73 9.42 12.78
N THR A 111 6.79 10.33 13.03
CA THR A 111 7.07 11.68 13.50
C THR A 111 6.42 11.92 14.86
N ARG A 112 6.70 13.03 15.47
CA ARG A 112 6.12 13.41 16.78
C ARG A 112 4.59 13.45 16.75
N THR A 113 3.98 13.86 15.64
CA THR A 113 2.54 14.14 15.53
C THR A 113 1.77 13.10 14.73
N HIS A 114 2.42 12.47 13.75
CA HIS A 114 1.77 11.60 12.79
C HIS A 114 2.63 10.37 12.46
N LEU A 115 1.94 9.33 12.03
CA LEU A 115 2.53 8.19 11.35
C LEU A 115 2.22 8.29 9.85
N PHE A 116 3.25 8.24 9.01
CA PHE A 116 3.12 8.16 7.56
C PHE A 116 3.09 6.70 7.13
N VAL A 117 1.97 6.28 6.54
CA VAL A 117 1.75 4.92 6.04
C VAL A 117 0.94 4.97 4.75
N ASP A 118 1.40 4.31 3.72
CA ASP A 118 0.68 4.15 2.46
C ASP A 118 0.14 5.49 1.87
N GLY A 119 0.91 6.58 1.98
CA GLY A 119 0.53 7.91 1.49
C GLY A 119 -0.46 8.66 2.37
N HIS A 120 -0.73 8.15 3.56
CA HIS A 120 -1.62 8.80 4.51
C HIS A 120 -0.85 9.22 5.75
N GLU A 121 -1.16 10.43 6.21
CA GLU A 121 -0.78 10.92 7.52
C GLU A 121 -1.86 10.50 8.52
N VAL A 122 -1.48 9.66 9.47
CA VAL A 122 -2.41 9.22 10.51
C VAL A 122 -1.97 9.78 11.85
N PRO A 123 -2.77 10.66 12.48
CA PRO A 123 -2.41 11.24 13.76
C PRO A 123 -2.42 10.17 14.87
N TRP A 124 -1.52 10.31 15.83
CA TRP A 124 -1.37 9.34 16.94
C TRP A 124 -2.63 9.17 17.78
N SER A 125 -3.49 10.19 17.85
CA SER A 125 -4.79 10.12 18.54
C SER A 125 -5.71 9.04 17.98
N ARG A 126 -5.52 8.65 16.71
CA ARG A 126 -6.31 7.60 16.03
C ARG A 126 -5.63 6.23 16.01
N LEU A 127 -4.43 6.10 16.59
CA LEU A 127 -3.64 4.87 16.55
C LEU A 127 -3.44 4.30 17.95
N ARG A 128 -3.51 2.99 18.06
CA ARG A 128 -3.13 2.23 19.28
C ARG A 128 -2.19 1.10 18.90
N LEU A 129 -1.19 0.88 19.73
CA LEU A 129 -0.31 -0.29 19.57
C LEU A 129 -1.11 -1.56 19.91
N ALA A 130 -1.03 -2.57 19.05
CA ALA A 130 -1.69 -3.84 19.33
C ALA A 130 -1.04 -4.53 20.55
N LYS A 131 -1.84 -5.17 21.39
CA LYS A 131 -1.34 -5.91 22.56
C LYS A 131 -0.44 -7.08 22.17
N ARG A 132 -0.75 -7.76 21.06
CA ARG A 132 0.08 -8.84 20.51
C ARG A 132 0.84 -8.29 19.30
N GLN A 133 2.16 -8.36 19.36
CA GLN A 133 3.06 -7.96 18.29
C GLN A 133 3.69 -9.22 17.68
N PRO A 134 3.50 -9.47 16.37
CA PRO A 134 4.28 -10.49 15.66
C PRO A 134 5.76 -10.10 15.65
N SER A 135 6.64 -11.10 15.61
CA SER A 135 8.10 -10.88 15.65
C SER A 135 8.65 -10.12 14.43
N ASN A 136 7.96 -10.20 13.30
CA ASN A 136 8.40 -9.65 12.02
C ASN A 136 7.61 -8.42 11.54
N ARG A 137 6.70 -7.88 12.34
CA ARG A 137 5.85 -6.73 11.98
C ARG A 137 5.47 -5.93 13.21
N LEU A 138 5.28 -4.64 13.02
CA LEU A 138 4.69 -3.77 14.03
C LEU A 138 3.20 -3.61 13.71
N MET A 139 2.34 -4.02 14.65
CA MET A 139 0.89 -3.94 14.48
C MET A 139 0.32 -2.75 15.24
N LEU A 140 -0.31 -1.86 14.50
CA LEU A 140 -1.10 -0.76 15.06
C LEU A 140 -2.58 -1.00 14.77
N HIS A 141 -3.46 -0.46 15.60
CA HIS A 141 -4.91 -0.46 15.39
C HIS A 141 -5.42 0.96 15.19
N ARG A 142 -6.22 1.17 14.16
CA ARG A 142 -6.92 2.44 13.91
C ARG A 142 -8.20 2.47 14.74
N HIS A 143 -8.42 3.55 15.46
CA HIS A 143 -9.67 3.74 16.20
C HIS A 143 -10.85 3.96 15.24
N GLY A 144 -11.96 3.24 15.46
CA GLY A 144 -13.20 3.41 14.68
C GLY A 144 -13.28 2.63 13.35
N TRP A 145 -12.28 1.79 13.00
CA TRP A 145 -12.25 1.07 11.71
C TRP A 145 -12.73 -0.39 11.79
N GLY A 146 -13.21 -0.88 12.93
CA GLY A 146 -13.72 -2.25 13.10
C GLY A 146 -12.74 -3.32 12.59
N PRO A 147 -13.17 -4.23 11.70
CA PRO A 147 -12.31 -5.30 11.16
C PRO A 147 -11.14 -4.78 10.32
N LEU A 148 -11.21 -3.57 9.78
CA LEU A 148 -10.13 -2.91 9.01
C LEU A 148 -9.17 -2.09 9.90
N ALA A 149 -9.33 -2.18 11.23
CA ALA A 149 -8.48 -1.49 12.21
C ALA A 149 -6.99 -1.90 12.18
N PRO A 150 -6.62 -3.18 11.91
CA PRO A 150 -5.22 -3.59 11.92
C PRO A 150 -4.42 -2.90 10.82
N LEU A 151 -3.33 -2.25 11.21
CA LEU A 151 -2.37 -1.57 10.33
C LEU A 151 -1.00 -2.23 10.53
N PRO A 152 -0.62 -3.20 9.70
CA PRO A 152 0.68 -3.84 9.78
C PRO A 152 1.75 -2.96 9.13
N LEU A 153 2.80 -2.62 9.88
CA LEU A 153 4.00 -1.98 9.37
C LEU A 153 5.04 -3.06 9.07
N GLY A 154 5.54 -3.06 7.84
CA GLY A 154 6.62 -3.94 7.40
C GLY A 154 7.97 -3.25 7.50
N GLY A 155 9.05 -4.02 7.47
CA GLY A 155 10.41 -3.50 7.45
C GLY A 155 11.44 -4.52 7.94
N ASN A 156 12.70 -4.11 7.96
CA ASN A 156 13.76 -4.89 8.56
C ASN A 156 13.56 -4.92 10.09
N PRO A 157 13.90 -6.01 10.81
CA PRO A 157 13.78 -6.10 12.26
C PRO A 157 14.43 -4.93 13.02
N LEU A 158 15.58 -4.43 12.55
CA LEU A 158 16.26 -3.27 13.13
C LEU A 158 15.44 -1.97 12.98
N ASP A 159 14.86 -1.76 11.80
CA ASP A 159 14.02 -0.59 11.54
C ASP A 159 12.74 -0.63 12.36
N LEU A 160 12.11 -1.81 12.46
CA LEU A 160 10.93 -2.01 13.27
C LEU A 160 11.20 -1.80 14.76
N ALA A 161 12.37 -2.24 15.26
CA ALA A 161 12.76 -2.00 16.64
C ALA A 161 12.95 -0.49 16.92
N ARG A 162 13.65 0.23 16.03
CA ARG A 162 13.82 1.69 16.14
C ARG A 162 12.48 2.43 16.06
N ALA A 163 11.61 2.04 15.11
CA ALA A 163 10.29 2.61 14.99
C ALA A 163 9.44 2.37 16.24
N ARG A 164 9.52 1.18 16.82
CA ARG A 164 8.79 0.82 18.03
C ARG A 164 9.19 1.70 19.22
N VAL A 165 10.47 1.91 19.46
CA VAL A 165 10.96 2.79 20.54
C VAL A 165 10.38 4.20 20.38
N ARG A 166 10.38 4.74 19.15
CA ARG A 166 9.81 6.08 18.90
C ARG A 166 8.29 6.13 19.07
N ILE A 167 7.57 5.09 18.68
CA ILE A 167 6.12 5.00 18.87
C ILE A 167 5.77 4.92 20.37
N GLU A 168 6.54 4.18 21.14
CA GLU A 168 6.39 4.10 22.59
C GLU A 168 6.68 5.47 23.23
N ALA A 169 7.75 6.15 22.82
CA ALA A 169 8.08 7.51 23.29
C ALA A 169 6.99 8.54 22.99
N VAL A 170 6.34 8.48 21.81
CA VAL A 170 5.19 9.34 21.50
C VAL A 170 4.03 9.08 22.46
N LYS A 171 3.76 7.82 22.79
CA LYS A 171 2.65 7.44 23.66
C LYS A 171 2.87 7.81 25.11
N GLU A 172 4.11 7.73 25.57
CA GLU A 172 4.52 8.08 26.93
C GLU A 172 4.75 9.60 27.08
N GLY A 173 4.68 10.36 25.99
CA GLY A 173 4.97 11.79 25.99
C GLY A 173 6.45 12.12 26.20
N THR A 174 7.33 11.13 26.05
CA THR A 174 8.78 11.25 26.26
C THR A 174 9.54 11.45 24.95
N TRP A 175 8.86 11.99 23.93
CA TRP A 175 9.50 12.28 22.64
C TRP A 175 10.63 13.30 22.80
N TRP A 176 11.81 12.94 22.31
CA TRP A 176 12.99 13.82 22.27
C TRP A 176 13.44 14.06 20.82
N SER A 177 14.00 15.21 20.56
CA SER A 177 14.70 15.49 19.31
C SER A 177 16.15 15.05 19.46
N HIS A 178 16.64 14.22 18.56
CA HIS A 178 18.06 13.80 18.55
C HIS A 178 19.01 14.92 18.09
N ASP A 179 18.47 16.09 17.76
CA ASP A 179 19.23 17.25 17.26
C ASP A 179 19.92 18.04 18.39
N GLU A 180 19.74 17.65 19.67
CA GLU A 180 20.40 18.32 20.82
C GLU A 180 21.72 17.65 21.22
N GLU A 181 22.13 16.55 20.55
CA GLU A 181 23.36 15.82 20.87
C GLU A 181 24.44 15.89 19.77
N SER A 182 24.46 16.95 18.94
CA SER A 182 25.50 17.12 17.90
C SER A 182 26.40 18.30 18.19
#